data_8f664fe295c2062f3612596c12dddb2a
#
_entry.id   8f664fe295c2062f3612596c12dddb2a
#
_cell.length_a   1.000
_cell.length_b   1.000
_cell.length_c   1.000
_cell.angle_alpha   90.00
_cell.angle_beta   90.00
_cell.angle_gamma   90.00
#
_symmetry.space_group_name_H-M   'P 1'
#
loop_
_entity.id
_entity.type
_entity.pdbx_description
1 polymer ?
#
loop_
_entity_poly.entity_id
_entity_poly.type
_entity_poly.pdbx_seq_one_letter_code
_entity_poly.pdbx_strand_id
1 'polypeptide(L)'
;MQLQLNPVSVFKSQPPPLWYVTNGELTVGPVLTGLLMRGVEYGRVPDYCHVRALRGTWRKLDSVREIAALHSKVTKAPSYDQLAESARSIERIKDEEELCHDVTRLSLIVTGAESAMFHFLGRSARTLTTRCVLGPMSNERLGYALSEHDLVLQSARAGRPVFGPPYGATEDALAIRFASSENGVGGAAMVPVFIGGTLTAMLELSRPGHAFRRTDLQRAERIVQRALRQRAN
;
A
#
# COMPACT_ATOMS: atom_id res chain seq x y z
N MET A 1 -50.43 -41.50 5.68
CA MET A 1 -49.73 -40.30 5.24
C MET A 1 -48.22 -40.56 5.36
N GLN A 2 -47.63 -40.99 4.25
CA GLN A 2 -46.17 -41.34 4.20
C GLN A 2 -45.40 -40.10 3.80
N LEU A 3 -44.53 -39.64 4.71
CA LEU A 3 -43.56 -38.62 4.41
C LEU A 3 -42.44 -39.18 3.53
N GLN A 4 -42.43 -38.80 2.25
CA GLN A 4 -41.28 -39.07 1.39
C GLN A 4 -40.17 -38.08 1.76
N LEU A 5 -39.14 -38.61 2.40
CA LEU A 5 -37.88 -37.86 2.57
C LEU A 5 -37.13 -37.85 1.24
N ASN A 6 -37.06 -36.70 0.60
CA ASN A 6 -36.20 -36.49 -0.55
C ASN A 6 -34.73 -36.71 -0.10
N PRO A 7 -33.94 -37.51 -0.83
CA PRO A 7 -32.52 -37.68 -0.54
C PRO A 7 -31.86 -36.33 -0.68
N VAL A 8 -31.30 -35.83 0.41
CA VAL A 8 -30.40 -34.69 0.42
C VAL A 8 -29.25 -35.02 -0.53
N SER A 9 -29.20 -34.33 -1.67
CA SER A 9 -28.07 -34.41 -2.58
C SER A 9 -26.82 -33.99 -1.82
N VAL A 10 -26.02 -34.99 -1.43
CA VAL A 10 -24.70 -34.77 -0.86
C VAL A 10 -23.89 -34.09 -1.96
N PHE A 11 -23.78 -32.78 -1.94
CA PHE A 11 -22.81 -32.05 -2.75
C PHE A 11 -21.45 -32.65 -2.42
N LYS A 12 -20.91 -33.45 -3.31
CA LYS A 12 -19.51 -33.88 -3.29
C LYS A 12 -18.72 -32.59 -3.49
N SER A 13 -18.42 -31.88 -2.41
CA SER A 13 -17.50 -30.77 -2.45
C SER A 13 -16.15 -31.33 -2.90
N GLN A 14 -15.78 -31.03 -4.14
CA GLN A 14 -14.43 -31.34 -4.59
C GLN A 14 -13.45 -30.71 -3.60
N PRO A 15 -12.45 -31.45 -3.12
CA PRO A 15 -11.47 -30.86 -2.22
C PRO A 15 -10.85 -29.64 -2.90
N PRO A 16 -10.65 -28.55 -2.16
CA PRO A 16 -10.10 -27.34 -2.74
C PRO A 16 -8.77 -27.66 -3.44
N PRO A 17 -8.52 -27.08 -4.62
CA PRO A 17 -7.30 -27.36 -5.36
C PRO A 17 -6.06 -26.96 -4.55
N LEU A 18 -5.08 -27.85 -4.55
CA LEU A 18 -3.76 -27.63 -3.97
C LEU A 18 -2.79 -27.15 -5.06
N TRP A 19 -1.98 -26.16 -4.73
CA TRP A 19 -1.08 -25.50 -5.66
C TRP A 19 0.37 -25.64 -5.25
N TYR A 20 1.25 -25.80 -6.21
CA TYR A 20 2.67 -25.55 -6.10
C TYR A 20 2.99 -24.21 -6.78
N VAL A 21 3.91 -23.45 -6.21
CA VAL A 21 4.35 -22.14 -6.72
C VAL A 21 5.85 -22.14 -6.88
N THR A 22 6.36 -21.63 -7.99
CA THR A 22 7.81 -21.52 -8.21
C THR A 22 8.17 -20.17 -8.85
N ASN A 23 9.30 -19.63 -8.45
CA ASN A 23 9.97 -18.51 -9.11
C ASN A 23 11.08 -18.98 -10.08
N GLY A 24 11.22 -20.29 -10.28
CA GLY A 24 12.28 -20.90 -11.08
C GLY A 24 13.41 -21.48 -10.24
N GLU A 25 13.68 -20.94 -9.06
CA GLU A 25 14.74 -21.40 -8.14
C GLU A 25 14.17 -22.21 -6.98
N LEU A 26 13.11 -21.70 -6.38
CA LEU A 26 12.43 -22.31 -5.24
C LEU A 26 11.01 -22.73 -5.61
N THR A 27 10.62 -23.90 -5.13
CA THR A 27 9.23 -24.38 -5.25
C THR A 27 8.63 -24.53 -3.85
N VAL A 28 7.47 -23.92 -3.65
CA VAL A 28 6.70 -23.95 -2.40
C VAL A 28 5.38 -24.64 -2.65
N GLY A 29 4.92 -25.44 -1.72
CA GLY A 29 3.64 -26.14 -1.80
C GLY A 29 3.69 -27.57 -1.25
N PRO A 30 2.55 -28.27 -1.22
CA PRO A 30 1.25 -27.82 -1.72
C PRO A 30 0.56 -26.81 -0.80
N VAL A 31 -0.04 -25.76 -1.37
CA VAL A 31 -0.81 -24.75 -0.64
C VAL A 31 -2.25 -24.68 -1.15
N LEU A 32 -3.18 -24.34 -0.26
CA LEU A 32 -4.57 -24.10 -0.62
C LEU A 32 -4.72 -22.84 -1.49
N THR A 33 -5.73 -22.79 -2.35
CA THR A 33 -6.03 -21.60 -3.18
C THR A 33 -6.13 -20.32 -2.33
N GLY A 34 -6.79 -20.36 -1.18
CA GLY A 34 -6.92 -19.20 -0.30
C GLY A 34 -5.58 -18.70 0.28
N LEU A 35 -4.61 -19.63 0.51
CA LEU A 35 -3.27 -19.23 0.95
C LEU A 35 -2.44 -18.67 -0.21
N LEU A 36 -2.57 -19.26 -1.40
CA LEU A 36 -1.95 -18.74 -2.63
C LEU A 36 -2.46 -17.32 -2.92
N MET A 37 -3.78 -17.10 -2.86
CA MET A 37 -4.41 -15.81 -3.07
C MET A 37 -3.87 -14.75 -2.11
N ARG A 38 -3.82 -15.07 -0.81
CA ARG A 38 -3.22 -14.18 0.19
C ARG A 38 -1.74 -13.91 -0.09
N GLY A 39 -1.00 -14.93 -0.52
CA GLY A 39 0.41 -14.75 -0.90
C GLY A 39 0.61 -13.77 -2.06
N VAL A 40 -0.30 -13.79 -3.04
CA VAL A 40 -0.31 -12.83 -4.17
C VAL A 40 -0.74 -11.45 -3.68
N GLU A 41 -1.83 -11.37 -2.92
CA GLU A 41 -2.37 -10.12 -2.38
C GLU A 41 -1.34 -9.38 -1.52
N TYR A 42 -0.59 -10.10 -0.69
CA TYR A 42 0.47 -9.53 0.14
C TYR A 42 1.84 -9.45 -0.55
N GLY A 43 1.90 -9.69 -1.87
CA GLY A 43 3.14 -9.62 -2.66
C GLY A 43 4.23 -10.63 -2.29
N ARG A 44 3.88 -11.66 -1.47
CA ARG A 44 4.79 -12.76 -1.12
C ARG A 44 5.00 -13.75 -2.27
N VAL A 45 4.07 -13.76 -3.22
CA VAL A 45 4.15 -14.52 -4.47
C VAL A 45 4.22 -13.49 -5.61
N PRO A 46 5.40 -13.22 -6.15
CA PRO A 46 5.59 -12.27 -7.24
C PRO A 46 4.86 -12.68 -8.54
N ASP A 47 4.48 -11.68 -9.34
CA ASP A 47 3.70 -11.88 -10.58
C ASP A 47 4.38 -12.76 -11.64
N TYR A 48 5.71 -12.83 -11.62
CA TYR A 48 6.49 -13.67 -12.54
C TYR A 48 6.53 -15.15 -12.15
N CYS A 49 5.98 -15.50 -10.99
CA CYS A 49 5.91 -16.89 -10.54
C CYS A 49 5.05 -17.74 -11.45
N HIS A 50 5.36 -19.04 -11.47
CA HIS A 50 4.55 -20.06 -12.10
C HIS A 50 3.86 -20.91 -11.04
N VAL A 51 2.69 -21.40 -11.38
CA VAL A 51 1.91 -22.27 -10.51
C VAL A 51 1.48 -23.54 -11.23
N ARG A 52 1.28 -24.61 -10.47
CA ARG A 52 0.62 -25.83 -10.98
C ARG A 52 -0.29 -26.41 -9.91
N ALA A 53 -1.43 -26.92 -10.31
CA ALA A 53 -2.23 -27.79 -9.46
C ALA A 53 -1.51 -29.11 -9.20
N LEU A 54 -1.89 -29.84 -8.14
CA LEU A 54 -1.23 -31.10 -7.72
C LEU A 54 -0.96 -32.09 -8.86
N ARG A 55 -1.85 -32.17 -9.85
CA ARG A 55 -1.75 -33.04 -11.02
C ARG A 55 -1.72 -32.27 -12.35
N GLY A 56 -1.41 -30.98 -12.31
CA GLY A 56 -1.41 -30.11 -13.49
C GLY A 56 -0.01 -29.77 -14.01
N THR A 57 0.03 -29.03 -15.11
CA THR A 57 1.24 -28.47 -15.70
C THR A 57 1.54 -27.09 -15.09
N TRP A 58 2.82 -26.68 -15.15
CA TRP A 58 3.22 -25.33 -14.78
C TRP A 58 2.63 -24.30 -15.73
N ARG A 59 2.09 -23.23 -15.20
CA ARG A 59 1.51 -22.12 -15.97
C ARG A 59 1.78 -20.81 -15.23
N LYS A 60 1.67 -19.70 -15.93
CA LYS A 60 1.84 -18.38 -15.32
C LYS A 60 0.81 -18.16 -14.22
N LEU A 61 1.21 -17.43 -13.18
CA LEU A 61 0.37 -17.11 -12.02
C LEU A 61 -0.95 -16.46 -12.43
N ASP A 62 -0.91 -15.50 -13.36
CA ASP A 62 -2.06 -14.75 -13.88
C ASP A 62 -3.06 -15.61 -14.70
N SER A 63 -2.65 -16.81 -15.13
CA SER A 63 -3.55 -17.75 -15.80
C SER A 63 -4.53 -18.46 -14.85
N VAL A 64 -4.36 -18.32 -13.54
CA VAL A 64 -5.30 -18.83 -12.54
C VAL A 64 -6.47 -17.87 -12.43
N ARG A 65 -7.68 -18.34 -12.70
CA ARG A 65 -8.90 -17.52 -12.79
C ARG A 65 -9.12 -16.65 -11.54
N GLU A 66 -8.91 -17.21 -10.37
CA GLU A 66 -9.08 -16.52 -9.09
C GLU A 66 -8.04 -15.41 -8.91
N ILE A 67 -6.81 -15.66 -9.35
CA ILE A 67 -5.70 -14.69 -9.29
C ILE A 67 -5.90 -13.61 -10.35
N ALA A 68 -6.30 -13.97 -11.57
CA ALA A 68 -6.67 -13.00 -12.60
C ALA A 68 -7.82 -12.10 -12.13
N ALA A 69 -8.80 -12.64 -11.40
CA ALA A 69 -9.88 -11.87 -10.80
C ALA A 69 -9.38 -10.96 -9.66
N LEU A 70 -8.41 -11.39 -8.86
CA LEU A 70 -7.75 -10.57 -7.83
C LEU A 70 -6.97 -9.43 -8.49
N HIS A 71 -6.12 -9.75 -9.47
CA HIS A 71 -5.36 -8.75 -10.23
C HIS A 71 -6.28 -7.77 -10.94
N SER A 72 -7.42 -8.22 -11.48
CA SER A 72 -8.41 -7.32 -12.08
C SER A 72 -9.10 -6.41 -11.06
N LYS A 73 -9.18 -6.80 -9.80
CA LYS A 73 -9.65 -5.93 -8.69
C LYS A 73 -8.56 -4.99 -8.22
N VAL A 74 -7.32 -5.47 -8.11
CA VAL A 74 -6.15 -4.68 -7.70
C VAL A 74 -5.66 -3.78 -8.84
N THR A 75 -5.75 -4.22 -10.10
CA THR A 75 -5.39 -3.43 -11.30
C THR A 75 -6.50 -2.51 -11.78
N LYS A 76 -7.67 -2.51 -11.17
CA LYS A 76 -8.51 -1.32 -11.18
C LYS A 76 -7.93 -0.27 -10.21
N ALA A 77 -6.64 0.02 -10.38
CA ALA A 77 -6.18 1.36 -10.04
C ALA A 77 -7.22 2.33 -10.60
N PRO A 78 -7.72 3.27 -9.78
CA PRO A 78 -8.75 4.19 -10.22
C PRO A 78 -8.30 4.78 -11.55
N SER A 79 -9.19 4.82 -12.53
CA SER A 79 -8.87 5.38 -13.85
C SER A 79 -8.29 6.77 -13.66
N TYR A 80 -7.48 7.23 -14.63
CA TYR A 80 -6.94 8.60 -14.58
C TYR A 80 -8.03 9.64 -14.31
N ASP A 81 -9.22 9.44 -14.85
CA ASP A 81 -10.39 10.30 -14.64
C ASP A 81 -10.91 10.25 -13.20
N GLN A 82 -10.98 9.07 -12.59
CA GLN A 82 -11.37 8.91 -11.18
C GLN A 82 -10.34 9.54 -10.23
N LEU A 83 -9.05 9.41 -10.54
CA LEU A 83 -7.98 10.08 -9.79
C LEU A 83 -8.03 11.60 -9.96
N ALA A 84 -8.30 12.08 -11.17
CA ALA A 84 -8.45 13.50 -11.45
C ALA A 84 -9.68 14.10 -10.77
N GLU A 85 -10.78 13.36 -10.70
CA GLU A 85 -12.01 13.77 -10.01
C GLU A 85 -11.82 13.79 -8.49
N SER A 86 -11.22 12.75 -7.93
CA SER A 86 -10.86 12.70 -6.50
C SER A 86 -9.88 13.80 -6.13
N ALA A 87 -8.89 14.10 -6.97
CA ALA A 87 -7.97 15.21 -6.77
C ALA A 87 -8.68 16.58 -6.82
N ARG A 88 -9.68 16.75 -7.69
CA ARG A 88 -10.51 17.98 -7.72
C ARG A 88 -11.41 18.12 -6.49
N SER A 89 -11.93 17.02 -5.95
CA SER A 89 -12.73 17.07 -4.71
C SER A 89 -11.88 17.51 -3.52
N ILE A 90 -10.65 17.01 -3.41
CA ILE A 90 -9.69 17.40 -2.38
C ILE A 90 -9.39 18.91 -2.43
N GLU A 91 -9.35 19.51 -3.61
CA GLU A 91 -9.12 20.94 -3.78
C GLU A 91 -10.20 21.82 -3.10
N ARG A 92 -11.39 21.30 -2.87
CA ARG A 92 -12.52 22.02 -2.26
C ARG A 92 -12.55 21.90 -0.75
N ILE A 93 -11.75 21.03 -0.15
CA ILE A 93 -11.73 20.78 1.28
C ILE A 93 -11.06 21.98 1.97
N LYS A 94 -11.82 22.64 2.84
CA LYS A 94 -11.34 23.79 3.62
C LYS A 94 -10.74 23.38 4.96
N ASP A 95 -11.23 22.30 5.51
CA ASP A 95 -10.76 21.74 6.76
C ASP A 95 -9.40 21.05 6.59
N GLU A 96 -8.47 21.32 7.50
CA GLU A 96 -7.10 20.79 7.42
C GLU A 96 -7.05 19.29 7.76
N GLU A 97 -7.87 18.87 8.70
CA GLU A 97 -7.90 17.50 9.17
C GLU A 97 -8.52 16.58 8.11
N GLU A 98 -9.62 17.00 7.53
CA GLU A 98 -10.28 16.33 6.41
C GLU A 98 -9.34 16.26 5.20
N LEU A 99 -8.63 17.35 4.88
CA LEU A 99 -7.64 17.37 3.81
C LEU A 99 -6.53 16.34 4.05
N CYS A 100 -5.93 16.34 5.24
CA CYS A 100 -4.86 15.41 5.58
C CYS A 100 -5.34 13.96 5.46
N HIS A 101 -6.57 13.67 5.92
CA HIS A 101 -7.17 12.35 5.82
C HIS A 101 -7.37 11.93 4.36
N ASP A 102 -8.00 12.76 3.53
CA ASP A 102 -8.32 12.42 2.15
C ASP A 102 -7.10 12.31 1.25
N VAL A 103 -6.09 13.19 1.45
CA VAL A 103 -4.80 13.10 0.77
C VAL A 103 -4.10 11.79 1.11
N THR A 104 -4.10 11.40 2.39
CA THR A 104 -3.48 10.15 2.85
C THR A 104 -4.21 8.95 2.27
N ARG A 105 -5.54 8.94 2.34
CA ARG A 105 -6.40 7.88 1.79
C ARG A 105 -6.20 7.71 0.28
N LEU A 106 -6.19 8.81 -0.47
CA LEU A 106 -5.96 8.75 -1.91
C LEU A 106 -4.55 8.28 -2.25
N SER A 107 -3.56 8.67 -1.45
CA SER A 107 -2.18 8.20 -1.62
C SER A 107 -2.05 6.70 -1.40
N LEU A 108 -2.73 6.12 -0.41
CA LEU A 108 -2.83 4.66 -0.23
C LEU A 108 -3.37 3.98 -1.49
N ILE A 109 -4.49 4.50 -2.03
CA ILE A 109 -5.15 3.91 -3.20
C ILE A 109 -4.24 3.92 -4.43
N VAL A 110 -3.58 5.04 -4.72
CA VAL A 110 -2.78 5.17 -5.96
C VAL A 110 -1.43 4.47 -5.91
N THR A 111 -0.92 4.22 -4.71
CA THR A 111 0.38 3.55 -4.52
C THR A 111 0.24 2.08 -4.19
N GLY A 112 -0.98 1.62 -3.85
CA GLY A 112 -1.20 0.29 -3.32
C GLY A 112 -0.51 0.08 -1.96
N ALA A 113 -0.30 1.16 -1.20
CA ALA A 113 0.21 1.07 0.16
C ALA A 113 -0.87 0.53 1.10
N GLU A 114 -0.46 -0.18 2.15
CA GLU A 114 -1.34 -0.69 3.19
C GLU A 114 -1.46 0.29 4.36
N SER A 115 -0.35 0.97 4.66
CA SER A 115 -0.29 1.97 5.72
C SER A 115 0.35 3.26 5.24
N ALA A 116 -0.09 4.39 5.80
CA ALA A 116 0.48 5.70 5.53
C ALA A 116 0.48 6.59 6.76
N MET A 117 1.49 7.45 6.85
CA MET A 117 1.55 8.59 7.75
C MET A 117 1.72 9.86 6.93
N PHE A 118 0.91 10.86 7.23
CA PHE A 118 1.01 12.17 6.63
C PHE A 118 1.47 13.19 7.67
N HIS A 119 2.61 13.80 7.40
CA HIS A 119 3.19 14.85 8.20
C HIS A 119 3.02 16.17 7.48
N PHE A 120 2.54 17.16 8.19
CA PHE A 120 2.24 18.48 7.63
C PHE A 120 2.82 19.59 8.49
N LEU A 121 3.35 20.63 7.83
CA LEU A 121 3.82 21.84 8.47
C LEU A 121 2.64 22.78 8.66
N GLY A 122 2.08 22.79 9.86
CA GLY A 122 1.00 23.72 10.21
C GLY A 122 1.45 25.18 10.10
N ARG A 123 0.49 26.09 9.93
CA ARG A 123 0.76 27.54 9.73
C ARG A 123 1.65 28.19 10.80
N SER A 124 1.58 27.72 12.03
CA SER A 124 2.37 28.22 13.17
C SER A 124 3.49 27.27 13.59
N ALA A 125 3.66 26.13 12.93
CA ALA A 125 4.60 25.12 13.36
C ALA A 125 5.95 25.29 12.66
N ARG A 126 7.04 25.10 13.41
CA ARG A 126 8.40 25.06 12.86
C ARG A 126 8.82 23.66 12.43
N THR A 127 8.04 22.65 12.81
CA THR A 127 8.32 21.24 12.57
C THR A 127 7.14 20.55 11.92
N LEU A 128 7.42 19.53 11.10
CA LEU A 128 6.39 18.65 10.58
C LEU A 128 5.77 17.84 11.73
N THR A 129 4.45 17.80 11.77
CA THR A 129 3.67 17.05 12.76
C THR A 129 2.85 15.99 12.03
N THR A 130 2.77 14.78 12.59
CA THR A 130 1.92 13.72 12.06
C THR A 130 0.46 14.11 12.22
N ARG A 131 -0.23 14.34 11.12
CA ARG A 131 -1.63 14.80 11.08
C ARG A 131 -2.63 13.70 10.73
N CYS A 132 -2.16 12.66 10.06
CA CYS A 132 -2.99 11.53 9.72
C CYS A 132 -2.16 10.25 9.74
N VAL A 133 -2.78 9.18 10.21
CA VAL A 133 -2.25 7.82 10.20
C VAL A 133 -3.36 6.91 9.70
N LEU A 134 -3.12 6.16 8.64
CA LEU A 134 -4.08 5.21 8.07
C LEU A 134 -3.42 3.85 7.86
N GLY A 135 -4.21 2.79 8.03
CA GLY A 135 -3.78 1.40 7.87
C GLY A 135 -3.60 0.66 9.18
N PRO A 136 -3.12 -0.60 9.16
CA PRO A 136 -3.02 -1.49 10.32
C PRO A 136 -1.86 -1.13 11.26
N MET A 137 -1.55 0.12 11.41
CA MET A 137 -0.52 0.60 12.33
C MET A 137 -1.14 1.34 13.51
N SER A 138 -0.38 1.43 14.60
CA SER A 138 -0.79 2.17 15.79
C SER A 138 -0.96 3.66 15.52
N ASN A 139 -2.04 4.26 16.04
CA ASN A 139 -2.26 5.70 16.04
C ASN A 139 -1.38 6.46 17.05
N GLU A 140 -0.46 5.79 17.74
CA GLU A 140 0.44 6.38 18.74
C GLU A 140 1.29 7.53 18.20
N ARG A 141 1.47 7.59 16.89
CA ARG A 141 2.24 8.65 16.23
C ARG A 141 1.41 9.87 15.82
N LEU A 142 0.09 9.82 15.97
CA LEU A 142 -0.77 10.95 15.65
C LEU A 142 -0.46 12.15 16.59
N GLY A 143 -0.26 13.33 16.02
CA GLY A 143 0.15 14.53 16.75
C GLY A 143 1.65 14.60 17.07
N TYR A 144 2.43 13.58 16.74
CA TYR A 144 3.86 13.55 17.01
C TYR A 144 4.63 14.55 16.13
N ALA A 145 5.42 15.41 16.74
CA ALA A 145 6.32 16.33 16.02
C ALA A 145 7.63 15.61 15.68
N LEU A 146 8.04 15.68 14.41
CA LEU A 146 9.29 15.05 13.97
C LEU A 146 10.50 15.81 14.54
N SER A 147 11.43 15.07 15.14
CA SER A 147 12.68 15.62 15.65
C SER A 147 13.58 16.12 14.52
N GLU A 148 14.36 17.18 14.75
CA GLU A 148 15.38 17.64 13.80
C GLU A 148 16.49 16.61 13.53
N HIS A 149 16.71 15.69 14.46
CA HIS A 149 17.66 14.59 14.34
C HIS A 149 17.08 13.37 13.63
N ASP A 150 15.82 13.42 13.20
CA ASP A 150 15.17 12.35 12.49
C ASP A 150 15.77 12.17 11.09
N LEU A 151 16.35 10.99 10.82
CA LEU A 151 17.04 10.69 9.56
C LEU A 151 16.13 10.79 8.34
N VAL A 152 14.85 10.40 8.50
CA VAL A 152 13.87 10.47 7.41
C VAL A 152 13.52 11.92 7.12
N LEU A 153 13.34 12.76 8.16
CA LEU A 153 13.13 14.19 8.00
C LEU A 153 14.34 14.90 7.37
N GLN A 154 15.56 14.54 7.77
CA GLN A 154 16.78 15.09 7.16
C GLN A 154 16.87 14.74 5.67
N SER A 155 16.54 13.50 5.29
CA SER A 155 16.45 13.10 3.88
C SER A 155 15.36 13.88 3.13
N ALA A 156 14.19 14.09 3.76
CA ALA A 156 13.10 14.87 3.19
C ALA A 156 13.52 16.33 2.96
N ARG A 157 14.18 16.96 3.93
CA ARG A 157 14.72 18.35 3.81
C ARG A 157 15.74 18.48 2.68
N ALA A 158 16.53 17.44 2.43
CA ALA A 158 17.47 17.38 1.33
C ALA A 158 16.81 17.10 -0.04
N GLY A 159 15.47 16.99 -0.09
CA GLY A 159 14.73 16.69 -1.32
C GLY A 159 14.93 15.27 -1.84
N ARG A 160 15.44 14.38 -1.00
CA ARG A 160 15.74 12.99 -1.36
C ARG A 160 14.58 12.08 -0.93
N PRO A 161 13.79 11.54 -1.87
CA PRO A 161 12.83 10.51 -1.53
C PRO A 161 13.55 9.25 -1.09
N VAL A 162 13.01 8.58 -0.08
CA VAL A 162 13.50 7.29 0.41
C VAL A 162 12.54 6.22 -0.05
N PHE A 163 13.04 5.18 -0.67
CA PHE A 163 12.22 4.03 -1.08
C PHE A 163 13.12 2.83 -1.38
N GLY A 164 12.58 1.66 -1.12
CA GLY A 164 13.29 0.42 -1.37
C GLY A 164 13.27 -0.51 -0.15
N PRO A 165 13.94 -1.65 -0.25
CA PRO A 165 14.19 -2.48 0.89
C PRO A 165 15.18 -1.79 1.84
N PRO A 166 15.17 -2.16 3.14
CA PRO A 166 15.96 -1.52 4.17
C PRO A 166 17.46 -1.88 4.00
N TYR A 167 18.20 -1.09 3.24
CA TYR A 167 19.65 -1.27 3.03
C TYR A 167 20.50 -0.11 3.57
N GLY A 168 19.89 0.84 4.24
CA GLY A 168 20.58 1.99 4.80
C GLY A 168 19.89 2.52 6.05
N ALA A 169 20.61 3.32 6.83
CA ALA A 169 20.11 3.83 8.13
C ALA A 169 18.80 4.62 8.01
N THR A 170 18.56 5.30 6.88
CA THR A 170 17.33 6.06 6.65
C THR A 170 16.17 5.14 6.30
N GLU A 171 16.40 4.14 5.47
CA GLU A 171 15.43 3.11 5.09
C GLU A 171 15.05 2.27 6.30
N ASP A 172 16.02 1.89 7.13
CA ASP A 172 15.79 1.18 8.39
C ASP A 172 14.95 2.02 9.36
N ALA A 173 15.30 3.31 9.53
CA ALA A 173 14.55 4.22 10.37
C ALA A 173 13.10 4.39 9.90
N LEU A 174 12.88 4.42 8.58
CA LEU A 174 11.54 4.46 8.00
C LEU A 174 10.80 3.14 8.22
N ALA A 175 11.44 2.00 7.99
CA ALA A 175 10.84 0.68 8.18
C ALA A 175 10.42 0.43 9.63
N ILE A 176 11.23 0.85 10.61
CA ILE A 176 10.92 0.73 12.04
C ILE A 176 9.63 1.47 12.42
N ARG A 177 9.29 2.57 11.73
CA ARG A 177 8.04 3.30 12.00
C ARG A 177 6.79 2.49 11.67
N PHE A 178 6.93 1.50 10.78
CA PHE A 178 5.86 0.61 10.36
C PHE A 178 5.99 -0.80 10.95
N ALA A 179 6.97 -1.04 11.81
CA ALA A 179 7.29 -2.38 12.33
C ALA A 179 6.19 -2.99 13.21
N SER A 180 5.23 -2.20 13.69
CA SER A 180 4.06 -2.67 14.41
C SER A 180 3.00 -3.33 13.50
N SER A 181 3.18 -3.32 12.19
CA SER A 181 2.33 -4.06 11.25
C SER A 181 2.53 -5.56 11.43
N GLU A 182 1.46 -6.29 11.70
CA GLU A 182 1.48 -7.76 11.87
C GLU A 182 2.06 -8.51 10.66
N ASN A 183 2.05 -7.88 9.50
CA ASN A 183 2.47 -8.46 8.22
C ASN A 183 3.95 -8.19 7.86
N GLY A 184 4.68 -7.49 8.72
CA GLY A 184 6.03 -7.02 8.43
C GLY A 184 6.07 -5.94 7.34
N VAL A 185 7.22 -5.32 7.15
CA VAL A 185 7.43 -4.26 6.16
C VAL A 185 8.16 -4.83 4.96
N GLY A 186 7.46 -5.09 3.87
CA GLY A 186 8.04 -5.54 2.60
C GLY A 186 8.65 -4.39 1.78
N GLY A 187 8.06 -3.20 1.89
CA GLY A 187 8.56 -1.97 1.30
C GLY A 187 8.08 -0.76 2.09
N ALA A 188 8.98 0.19 2.32
CA ALA A 188 8.65 1.48 2.87
C ALA A 188 9.10 2.59 1.92
N ALA A 189 8.39 3.71 1.92
CA ALA A 189 8.74 4.86 1.11
C ALA A 189 8.41 6.16 1.82
N MET A 190 9.21 7.19 1.56
CA MET A 190 8.99 8.55 2.00
C MET A 190 9.01 9.48 0.79
N VAL A 191 7.99 10.33 0.69
CA VAL A 191 7.81 11.32 -0.36
C VAL A 191 7.83 12.71 0.28
N PRO A 192 8.89 13.51 0.07
CA PRO A 192 8.92 14.90 0.53
C PRO A 192 8.11 15.76 -0.43
N VAL A 193 7.36 16.71 0.08
CA VAL A 193 6.54 17.63 -0.70
C VAL A 193 6.91 19.08 -0.43
N PHE A 194 7.36 19.74 -1.48
CA PHE A 194 7.79 21.15 -1.43
C PHE A 194 6.76 22.06 -2.10
N ILE A 195 6.47 23.18 -1.43
CA ILE A 195 5.68 24.27 -1.99
C ILE A 195 6.52 25.54 -1.88
N GLY A 196 6.76 26.21 -3.01
CA GLY A 196 7.59 27.42 -3.03
C GLY A 196 9.03 27.19 -2.52
N GLY A 197 9.59 26.01 -2.69
CA GLY A 197 10.93 25.65 -2.21
C GLY A 197 11.00 25.26 -0.73
N THR A 198 9.88 25.32 0.00
CA THR A 198 9.82 24.94 1.42
C THR A 198 9.23 23.53 1.56
N LEU A 199 9.85 22.68 2.38
CA LEU A 199 9.29 21.38 2.76
C LEU A 199 8.01 21.61 3.57
N THR A 200 6.86 21.38 2.94
CA THR A 200 5.54 21.68 3.52
C THR A 200 4.87 20.43 4.06
N ALA A 201 5.13 19.29 3.45
CA ALA A 201 4.59 18.02 3.90
C ALA A 201 5.55 16.87 3.61
N MET A 202 5.32 15.76 4.28
CA MET A 202 6.00 14.49 4.03
C MET A 202 4.98 13.36 4.15
N LEU A 203 4.97 12.49 3.18
CA LEU A 203 4.14 11.29 3.17
C LEU A 203 5.03 10.08 3.35
N GLU A 204 4.77 9.28 4.36
CA GLU A 204 5.40 7.98 4.56
C GLU A 204 4.39 6.89 4.24
N LEU A 205 4.85 5.86 3.52
CA LEU A 205 4.03 4.76 3.01
C LEU A 205 4.68 3.44 3.34
N SER A 206 3.87 2.44 3.62
CA SER A 206 4.36 1.07 3.73
C SER A 206 3.40 0.08 3.09
N ARG A 207 3.96 -1.04 2.60
CA ARG A 207 3.19 -2.18 2.11
C ARG A 207 3.95 -3.48 2.35
N PRO A 208 3.26 -4.61 2.53
CA PRO A 208 3.89 -5.91 2.58
C PRO A 208 4.40 -6.32 1.19
N GLY A 209 5.43 -7.13 1.16
CA GLY A 209 5.79 -7.95 0.00
C GLY A 209 6.74 -7.33 -1.01
N HIS A 210 6.61 -6.08 -1.42
CA HIS A 210 7.47 -5.51 -2.47
C HIS A 210 7.73 -4.01 -2.33
N ALA A 211 8.89 -3.57 -2.83
CA ALA A 211 9.29 -2.18 -2.79
C ALA A 211 8.40 -1.29 -3.68
N PHE A 212 8.29 -0.02 -3.32
CA PHE A 212 7.63 0.99 -4.14
C PHE A 212 8.42 1.27 -5.42
N ARG A 213 7.70 1.56 -6.50
CA ARG A 213 8.29 2.06 -7.75
C ARG A 213 8.35 3.59 -7.71
N ARG A 214 9.31 4.15 -8.40
CA ARG A 214 9.42 5.62 -8.52
C ARG A 214 8.13 6.26 -9.07
N THR A 215 7.44 5.57 -9.97
CA THR A 215 6.16 6.02 -10.52
C THR A 215 5.04 6.10 -9.48
N ASP A 216 5.03 5.20 -8.49
CA ASP A 216 4.04 5.20 -7.41
C ASP A 216 4.25 6.46 -6.55
N LEU A 217 5.51 6.75 -6.21
CA LEU A 217 5.89 7.93 -5.43
C LEU A 217 5.57 9.24 -6.15
N GLN A 218 5.85 9.31 -7.44
CA GLN A 218 5.51 10.48 -8.26
C GLN A 218 4.00 10.75 -8.32
N ARG A 219 3.19 9.70 -8.33
CA ARG A 219 1.72 9.84 -8.28
C ARG A 219 1.28 10.41 -6.93
N ALA A 220 1.78 9.85 -5.83
CA ALA A 220 1.47 10.33 -4.49
C ALA A 220 1.92 11.78 -4.31
N GLU A 221 3.14 12.13 -4.73
CA GLU A 221 3.68 13.49 -4.69
C GLU A 221 2.76 14.50 -5.41
N ARG A 222 2.33 14.18 -6.63
CA ARG A 222 1.43 15.05 -7.41
C ARG A 222 0.10 15.30 -6.71
N ILE A 223 -0.46 14.28 -6.07
CA ILE A 223 -1.72 14.41 -5.31
C ILE A 223 -1.53 15.37 -4.16
N VAL A 224 -0.48 15.17 -3.35
CA VAL A 224 -0.20 16.02 -2.19
C VAL A 224 0.12 17.45 -2.64
N GLN A 225 0.98 17.63 -3.64
CA GLN A 225 1.31 18.96 -4.16
C GLN A 225 0.07 19.71 -4.65
N ARG A 226 -0.80 19.03 -5.39
CA ARG A 226 -2.02 19.64 -5.90
C ARG A 226 -2.95 20.07 -4.78
N ALA A 227 -3.15 19.21 -3.78
CA ALA A 227 -3.98 19.50 -2.62
C ALA A 227 -3.46 20.71 -1.80
N LEU A 228 -2.15 20.83 -1.65
CA LEU A 228 -1.54 21.86 -0.80
C LEU A 228 -1.30 23.20 -1.51
N ARG A 229 -1.08 23.22 -2.85
CA ARG A 229 -0.85 24.48 -3.59
C ARG A 229 -1.99 25.47 -3.47
N GLN A 230 -3.21 25.01 -3.37
CA GLN A 230 -4.38 25.89 -3.24
C GLN A 230 -4.49 26.56 -1.88
N ARG A 231 -3.78 26.07 -0.88
CA ARG A 231 -3.74 26.71 0.46
C ARG A 231 -2.62 27.73 0.61
N ALA A 232 -1.68 27.73 -0.31
CA ALA A 232 -0.56 28.67 -0.32
C ALA A 232 -0.91 30.01 -1.01
N ASN A 233 -2.07 30.05 -1.71
CA ASN A 233 -2.64 31.25 -2.33
C ASN A 233 -3.80 31.76 -1.47
#